data_95f32ff69ce3ab0519f2de8cecc1a9c3
#
_entry.id   95f32ff69ce3ab0519f2de8cecc1a9c3
#
_cell.length_a   1.000
_cell.length_b   1.000
_cell.length_c   1.000
_cell.angle_alpha   90.00
_cell.angle_beta   90.00
_cell.angle_gamma   90.00
#
_symmetry.space_group_name_H-M   'P 1'
#
loop_
_entity.id
_entity.type
_entity.pdbx_description
1 polymer ?
#
loop_
_entity_poly.entity_id
_entity_poly.type
_entity_poly.pdbx_seq_one_letter_code
_entity_poly.pdbx_strand_id
1 'polypeptide(L)'
;MIRKIYTLLILGLCLGFVACNDDNDGVDPNAAAPVINCPMEEVNVDLNKVDNLPVVAVIKSQAGLRSVSMKIQTVEGTIDYKTVTDFFNPNSYSLSEKLEYNTNYQSFIIEAIDNLDHVTMKSVTFKITDVMERPVITFDPEEIVYDEMEENPEIPRTTFKVISEAGLKSVGIYLVSANGQESKADLTLNGEQEYSYDELVIYKEGDKGLKVKAEDTYGNITISTLPVIYRAIPGPQLVLPEKPISINTGEIIKLPIKIESVRGVQEIVVYRVENTEETEIMRM
;
A
#
# COMPACT_ATOMS: atom_id res chain seq x y z
N MET A 1 -0.54 -7.24 41.61
CA MET A 1 -1.44 -6.14 42.02
C MET A 1 -2.09 -5.43 40.82
N ILE A 2 -1.40 -5.25 39.72
CA ILE A 2 -1.91 -4.60 38.47
C ILE A 2 -3.07 -5.37 37.82
N ARG A 3 -3.03 -6.70 37.80
CA ARG A 3 -4.08 -7.56 37.22
C ARG A 3 -5.50 -7.33 37.80
N LYS A 4 -5.60 -6.94 39.08
CA LYS A 4 -6.90 -6.66 39.74
C LYS A 4 -7.47 -5.28 39.38
N ILE A 5 -6.61 -4.34 38.99
CA ILE A 5 -7.03 -2.97 38.65
C ILE A 5 -7.73 -2.96 37.27
N TYR A 6 -7.21 -3.70 36.29
CA TYR A 6 -7.84 -3.76 34.94
C TYR A 6 -9.19 -4.46 34.96
N THR A 7 -9.32 -5.54 35.76
CA THR A 7 -10.62 -6.24 35.91
C THR A 7 -11.67 -5.32 36.57
N LEU A 8 -11.23 -4.48 37.51
CA LEU A 8 -12.13 -3.53 38.18
C LEU A 8 -12.52 -2.36 37.27
N LEU A 9 -11.62 -1.90 36.41
CA LEU A 9 -11.87 -0.81 35.44
C LEU A 9 -12.90 -1.23 34.38
N ILE A 10 -12.79 -2.48 33.89
CA ILE A 10 -13.77 -3.06 32.94
C ILE A 10 -15.13 -3.23 33.58
N LEU A 11 -15.18 -3.66 34.86
CA LEU A 11 -16.44 -3.84 35.57
C LEU A 11 -17.11 -2.49 35.92
N GLY A 12 -16.31 -1.45 36.24
CA GLY A 12 -16.83 -0.13 36.57
C GLY A 12 -17.45 0.62 35.38
N LEU A 13 -16.99 0.35 34.14
CA LEU A 13 -17.55 0.98 32.94
C LEU A 13 -18.89 0.35 32.49
N CYS A 14 -19.20 -0.86 32.93
CA CYS A 14 -20.44 -1.56 32.55
C CYS A 14 -21.67 -1.16 33.38
N LEU A 15 -21.53 -0.40 34.49
CA LEU A 15 -22.65 -0.13 35.42
C LEU A 15 -23.37 1.20 35.17
N GLY A 16 -23.05 1.95 34.14
CA GLY A 16 -23.48 3.36 34.00
C GLY A 16 -24.61 3.68 33.01
N PHE A 17 -25.23 2.73 32.34
CA PHE A 17 -26.32 3.06 31.39
C PHE A 17 -27.46 2.05 31.42
N VAL A 18 -28.34 2.19 32.44
CA VAL A 18 -29.73 1.82 32.29
C VAL A 18 -30.45 3.10 31.91
N ALA A 19 -30.73 3.30 30.63
CA ALA A 19 -31.57 4.38 30.18
C ALA A 19 -32.59 3.84 29.17
N CYS A 20 -33.84 3.94 29.59
CA CYS A 20 -35.08 4.06 28.85
C CYS A 20 -35.29 3.14 27.63
N ASN A 21 -36.20 2.23 27.91
CA ASN A 21 -37.01 1.52 26.94
C ASN A 21 -37.96 2.55 26.29
N ASP A 22 -37.80 2.81 25.03
CA ASP A 22 -38.85 3.37 24.18
C ASP A 22 -39.03 2.36 23.04
N ASP A 23 -40.20 1.77 22.96
CA ASP A 23 -40.59 0.73 22.01
C ASP A 23 -40.68 1.31 20.58
N ASN A 24 -39.54 1.67 20.00
CA ASN A 24 -39.43 2.04 18.61
C ASN A 24 -38.40 1.11 17.96
N ASP A 25 -38.89 0.06 17.32
CA ASP A 25 -38.08 -0.96 16.60
C ASP A 25 -37.32 -0.39 15.38
N GLY A 26 -37.10 0.91 15.31
CA GLY A 26 -36.38 1.60 14.23
C GLY A 26 -35.06 2.17 14.71
N VAL A 27 -33.97 1.82 14.03
CA VAL A 27 -32.67 2.49 14.19
C VAL A 27 -32.84 3.97 13.83
N ASP A 28 -32.44 4.91 14.71
CA ASP A 28 -32.45 6.33 14.40
C ASP A 28 -31.55 6.59 13.16
N PRO A 29 -32.13 7.09 12.04
CA PRO A 29 -31.34 7.35 10.83
C PRO A 29 -30.27 8.44 11.01
N ASN A 30 -30.34 9.21 12.10
CA ASN A 30 -29.37 10.23 12.47
C ASN A 30 -28.39 9.76 13.57
N ALA A 31 -28.40 8.48 13.90
CA ALA A 31 -27.47 7.96 14.90
C ALA A 31 -26.02 8.24 14.51
N ALA A 32 -25.21 8.62 15.50
CA ALA A 32 -23.79 8.90 15.27
C ALA A 32 -23.02 7.59 14.92
N ALA A 33 -21.95 7.75 14.16
CA ALA A 33 -21.03 6.67 13.84
C ALA A 33 -20.52 5.95 15.11
N PRO A 34 -20.11 4.68 15.01
CA PRO A 34 -19.58 3.92 16.14
C PRO A 34 -18.43 4.66 16.83
N VAL A 35 -18.31 4.50 18.14
CA VAL A 35 -17.22 5.06 18.93
C VAL A 35 -16.35 3.92 19.45
N ILE A 36 -15.04 3.97 19.15
CA ILE A 36 -14.05 3.01 19.64
C ILE A 36 -13.25 3.66 20.78
N ASN A 37 -13.56 3.28 22.01
CA ASN A 37 -12.81 3.70 23.20
C ASN A 37 -11.69 2.68 23.46
N CYS A 38 -10.49 2.97 22.96
CA CYS A 38 -9.29 2.22 23.23
C CYS A 38 -8.37 3.09 24.11
N PRO A 39 -8.07 2.68 25.36
CA PRO A 39 -7.23 3.48 26.27
C PRO A 39 -5.77 3.47 25.88
N MET A 40 -5.37 2.63 24.93
CA MET A 40 -3.99 2.47 24.46
C MET A 40 -3.86 3.05 23.07
N GLU A 41 -2.89 3.94 22.89
CA GLU A 41 -2.45 4.38 21.56
C GLU A 41 -1.22 3.60 21.10
N GLU A 42 -0.49 3.04 22.05
CA GLU A 42 0.74 2.32 21.85
C GLU A 42 0.86 1.16 22.84
N VAL A 43 1.41 0.05 22.38
CA VAL A 43 1.77 -1.12 23.21
C VAL A 43 3.24 -1.40 23.03
N ASN A 44 3.99 -1.35 24.17
CA ASN A 44 5.37 -1.79 24.21
C ASN A 44 5.42 -3.30 24.39
N VAL A 45 5.97 -3.99 23.41
CA VAL A 45 6.07 -5.46 23.36
C VAL A 45 7.54 -5.84 23.56
N ASP A 46 7.80 -6.66 24.55
CA ASP A 46 9.11 -7.27 24.78
C ASP A 46 8.99 -8.77 24.47
N LEU A 47 9.55 -9.20 23.34
CA LEU A 47 9.46 -10.59 22.89
C LEU A 47 10.21 -11.58 23.80
N ASN A 48 11.07 -11.08 24.71
CA ASN A 48 11.73 -11.89 25.74
C ASN A 48 10.80 -12.23 26.90
N LYS A 49 9.63 -11.59 26.99
CA LYS A 49 8.64 -11.80 28.05
C LYS A 49 7.45 -12.61 27.57
N VAL A 50 7.06 -13.58 28.37
CA VAL A 50 5.92 -14.48 28.07
C VAL A 50 4.57 -13.77 28.22
N ASP A 51 4.48 -12.72 29.04
CA ASP A 51 3.22 -12.01 29.36
C ASP A 51 3.18 -10.62 28.69
N ASN A 52 2.63 -10.56 27.49
CA ASN A 52 2.30 -9.31 26.83
C ASN A 52 0.89 -8.84 27.18
N LEU A 53 0.68 -7.52 27.26
CA LEU A 53 -0.62 -6.94 27.54
C LEU A 53 -1.61 -7.20 26.40
N PRO A 54 -2.87 -7.57 26.68
CA PRO A 54 -3.89 -7.70 25.67
C PRO A 54 -4.25 -6.32 25.10
N VAL A 55 -4.61 -6.26 23.81
CA VAL A 55 -5.28 -5.09 23.25
C VAL A 55 -6.72 -5.08 23.73
N VAL A 56 -7.13 -3.98 24.37
CA VAL A 56 -8.48 -3.83 24.92
C VAL A 56 -9.15 -2.59 24.35
N ALA A 57 -10.45 -2.73 24.03
CA ALA A 57 -11.28 -1.60 23.60
C ALA A 57 -12.75 -1.85 23.96
N VAL A 58 -13.52 -0.78 24.06
CA VAL A 58 -14.98 -0.80 24.13
C VAL A 58 -15.54 -0.08 22.93
N ILE A 59 -16.30 -0.79 22.12
CA ILE A 59 -16.94 -0.27 20.92
C ILE A 59 -18.42 -0.06 21.23
N LYS A 60 -18.94 1.14 20.91
CA LYS A 60 -20.35 1.48 21.11
C LYS A 60 -20.95 2.04 19.82
N SER A 61 -22.20 1.68 19.55
CA SER A 61 -22.99 2.23 18.45
C SER A 61 -24.44 2.42 18.88
N GLN A 62 -25.02 3.57 18.57
CA GLN A 62 -26.44 3.84 18.78
C GLN A 62 -27.29 3.11 17.74
N ALA A 63 -26.80 2.97 16.52
CA ALA A 63 -27.45 2.25 15.43
C ALA A 63 -27.32 0.73 15.54
N GLY A 64 -26.56 0.23 16.53
CA GLY A 64 -26.21 -1.18 16.65
C GLY A 64 -25.02 -1.55 15.74
N LEU A 65 -24.13 -2.39 16.26
CA LEU A 65 -22.97 -2.88 15.51
C LEU A 65 -23.40 -3.97 14.52
N ARG A 66 -22.95 -3.82 13.26
CA ARG A 66 -23.09 -4.85 12.23
C ARG A 66 -21.85 -5.74 12.20
N SER A 67 -20.66 -5.14 12.30
CA SER A 67 -19.42 -5.89 12.37
C SER A 67 -18.33 -5.12 13.11
N VAL A 68 -17.43 -5.89 13.73
CA VAL A 68 -16.17 -5.41 14.27
C VAL A 68 -15.07 -6.28 13.68
N SER A 69 -14.23 -5.68 12.82
CA SER A 69 -13.10 -6.35 12.19
C SER A 69 -11.81 -5.91 12.86
N MET A 70 -10.94 -6.86 13.11
CA MET A 70 -9.62 -6.69 13.67
C MET A 70 -8.59 -7.09 12.63
N LYS A 71 -7.63 -6.23 12.39
CA LYS A 71 -6.57 -6.43 11.38
C LYS A 71 -5.22 -6.13 12.01
N ILE A 72 -4.16 -6.76 11.51
CA ILE A 72 -2.79 -6.49 11.92
C ILE A 72 -2.06 -5.88 10.73
N GLN A 73 -1.53 -4.67 10.92
CA GLN A 73 -0.59 -4.09 9.96
C GLN A 73 0.78 -4.69 10.20
N THR A 74 1.38 -5.22 9.15
CA THR A 74 2.73 -5.77 9.15
C THR A 74 3.62 -4.98 8.19
N VAL A 75 4.92 -5.26 8.17
CA VAL A 75 5.86 -4.69 7.19
C VAL A 75 5.53 -5.09 5.74
N GLU A 76 4.81 -6.18 5.53
CA GLU A 76 4.41 -6.68 4.21
C GLU A 76 3.03 -6.21 3.76
N GLY A 77 2.22 -5.66 4.68
CA GLY A 77 0.86 -5.21 4.43
C GLY A 77 -0.08 -5.56 5.57
N THR A 78 -1.38 -5.41 5.34
CA THR A 78 -2.42 -5.68 6.34
C THR A 78 -2.92 -7.11 6.20
N ILE A 79 -3.02 -7.82 7.32
CA ILE A 79 -3.62 -9.16 7.42
C ILE A 79 -4.89 -9.10 8.26
N ASP A 80 -5.91 -9.86 7.86
CA ASP A 80 -7.12 -10.01 8.66
C ASP A 80 -6.81 -10.93 9.85
N TYR A 81 -7.18 -10.47 11.05
CA TYR A 81 -7.00 -11.24 12.28
C TYR A 81 -8.29 -11.92 12.71
N LYS A 82 -9.38 -11.13 12.84
CA LYS A 82 -10.66 -11.63 13.33
C LYS A 82 -11.79 -10.69 12.94
N THR A 83 -12.96 -11.22 12.60
CA THR A 83 -14.19 -10.43 12.41
C THR A 83 -15.29 -11.00 13.28
N VAL A 84 -16.01 -10.12 13.98
CA VAL A 84 -17.18 -10.43 14.81
C VAL A 84 -18.40 -9.79 14.15
N THR A 85 -19.45 -10.58 13.93
CA THR A 85 -20.72 -10.14 13.34
C THR A 85 -21.92 -10.52 14.21
N ASP A 86 -21.71 -11.31 15.26
CA ASP A 86 -22.74 -11.73 16.21
C ASP A 86 -22.43 -11.11 17.58
N PHE A 87 -23.33 -10.28 18.07
CA PHE A 87 -23.15 -9.53 19.29
C PHE A 87 -24.26 -9.86 20.29
N PHE A 88 -23.87 -10.21 21.50
CA PHE A 88 -24.83 -10.37 22.60
C PHE A 88 -25.59 -9.06 22.90
N ASN A 89 -24.88 -7.92 22.80
CA ASN A 89 -25.48 -6.59 22.84
C ASN A 89 -25.05 -5.83 21.57
N PRO A 90 -25.97 -5.59 20.63
CA PRO A 90 -25.62 -4.90 19.37
C PRO A 90 -25.12 -3.47 19.57
N ASN A 91 -25.45 -2.83 20.70
CA ASN A 91 -25.05 -1.46 20.96
C ASN A 91 -23.69 -1.34 21.67
N SER A 92 -23.09 -2.45 22.09
CA SER A 92 -21.80 -2.43 22.78
C SER A 92 -21.04 -3.75 22.65
N TYR A 93 -19.78 -3.67 22.27
CA TYR A 93 -18.85 -4.80 22.22
C TYR A 93 -17.59 -4.48 23.00
N SER A 94 -17.18 -5.41 23.87
CA SER A 94 -15.92 -5.32 24.63
C SER A 94 -14.88 -6.24 24.00
N LEU A 95 -13.80 -5.66 23.50
CA LEU A 95 -12.69 -6.36 22.90
C LEU A 95 -11.58 -6.57 23.93
N SER A 96 -11.04 -7.77 23.99
CA SER A 96 -9.82 -8.11 24.75
C SER A 96 -9.10 -9.23 24.00
N GLU A 97 -8.10 -8.86 23.19
CA GLU A 97 -7.36 -9.81 22.36
C GLU A 97 -5.91 -9.92 22.85
N LYS A 98 -5.50 -11.15 23.13
CA LYS A 98 -4.13 -11.48 23.47
C LYS A 98 -3.44 -11.97 22.20
N LEU A 99 -2.52 -11.18 21.69
CA LEU A 99 -1.79 -11.45 20.45
C LEU A 99 -0.51 -12.24 20.72
N GLU A 100 -0.19 -13.14 19.80
CA GLU A 100 1.15 -13.71 19.68
C GLU A 100 1.95 -12.75 18.79
N TYR A 101 2.72 -11.88 19.43
CA TYR A 101 3.48 -10.85 18.73
C TYR A 101 4.67 -11.45 17.98
N ASN A 102 5.00 -10.86 16.84
CA ASN A 102 6.27 -11.09 16.15
C ASN A 102 6.86 -9.75 15.69
N THR A 103 8.11 -9.78 15.29
CA THR A 103 8.91 -8.59 14.95
C THR A 103 8.36 -7.79 13.77
N ASN A 104 7.53 -8.38 12.92
CA ASN A 104 6.99 -7.75 11.72
C ASN A 104 5.68 -6.99 11.96
N TYR A 105 5.07 -7.13 13.14
CA TYR A 105 3.84 -6.43 13.48
C TYR A 105 4.10 -4.95 13.76
N GLN A 106 3.30 -4.08 13.17
CA GLN A 106 3.42 -2.62 13.32
C GLN A 106 2.28 -2.02 14.11
N SER A 107 1.05 -2.46 13.86
CA SER A 107 -0.12 -1.98 14.59
C SER A 107 -1.28 -2.95 14.53
N PHE A 108 -2.23 -2.79 15.47
CA PHE A 108 -3.52 -3.45 15.49
C PHE A 108 -4.60 -2.45 15.11
N ILE A 109 -5.39 -2.78 14.10
CA ILE A 109 -6.45 -1.93 13.57
C ILE A 109 -7.79 -2.52 13.97
N ILE A 110 -8.63 -1.72 14.59
CA ILE A 110 -10.00 -2.04 14.95
C ILE A 110 -10.91 -1.24 14.00
N GLU A 111 -11.76 -1.91 13.24
CA GLU A 111 -12.74 -1.31 12.36
C GLU A 111 -14.13 -1.71 12.83
N ALA A 112 -14.98 -0.74 13.11
CA ALA A 112 -16.36 -0.95 13.52
C ALA A 112 -17.31 -0.40 12.47
N ILE A 113 -18.31 -1.21 12.08
CA ILE A 113 -19.37 -0.85 11.13
C ILE A 113 -20.71 -1.05 11.83
N ASP A 114 -21.58 -0.05 11.74
CA ASP A 114 -22.94 -0.13 12.30
C ASP A 114 -23.99 -0.51 11.24
N ASN A 115 -25.25 -0.61 11.68
CA ASN A 115 -26.37 -0.97 10.81
C ASN A 115 -26.79 0.16 9.84
N LEU A 116 -26.21 1.35 9.97
CA LEU A 116 -26.37 2.49 9.04
C LEU A 116 -25.16 2.65 8.10
N ASP A 117 -24.27 1.65 8.05
CA ASP A 117 -23.05 1.67 7.22
C ASP A 117 -22.01 2.72 7.63
N HIS A 118 -22.12 3.32 8.81
CA HIS A 118 -21.07 4.18 9.32
C HIS A 118 -19.85 3.35 9.73
N VAL A 119 -18.67 3.82 9.35
CA VAL A 119 -17.40 3.14 9.62
C VAL A 119 -16.55 4.00 10.56
N THR A 120 -16.02 3.38 11.62
CA THR A 120 -15.02 4.01 12.48
C THR A 120 -13.82 3.08 12.62
N MET A 121 -12.62 3.65 12.54
CA MET A 121 -11.37 2.92 12.68
C MET A 121 -10.51 3.49 13.81
N LYS A 122 -9.82 2.61 14.53
CA LYS A 122 -8.80 2.97 15.53
C LYS A 122 -7.59 2.06 15.35
N SER A 123 -6.40 2.66 15.37
CA SER A 123 -5.13 1.92 15.34
C SER A 123 -4.42 2.01 16.68
N VAL A 124 -3.78 0.91 17.07
CA VAL A 124 -2.90 0.79 18.25
C VAL A 124 -1.52 0.40 17.73
N THR A 125 -0.54 1.26 17.92
CA THR A 125 0.82 1.04 17.44
C THR A 125 1.57 0.05 18.33
N PHE A 126 2.38 -0.82 17.73
CA PHE A 126 3.28 -1.70 18.48
C PHE A 126 4.69 -1.16 18.46
N LYS A 127 5.30 -1.03 19.64
CA LYS A 127 6.74 -0.86 19.82
C LYS A 127 7.33 -2.19 20.28
N ILE A 128 7.90 -2.91 19.33
CA ILE A 128 8.46 -4.24 19.56
C ILE A 128 9.95 -4.08 19.82
N THR A 129 10.40 -4.59 20.97
CA THR A 129 11.83 -4.69 21.29
C THR A 129 12.35 -5.99 20.70
N ASP A 130 13.21 -5.87 19.70
CA ASP A 130 13.86 -6.98 19.02
C ASP A 130 15.13 -7.39 19.79
N VAL A 131 15.42 -8.68 19.76
CA VAL A 131 16.68 -9.24 20.30
C VAL A 131 17.84 -9.01 19.35
N MET A 132 17.53 -8.94 18.04
CA MET A 132 18.50 -8.79 16.94
C MET A 132 18.07 -7.68 15.99
N GLU A 133 19.03 -6.95 15.45
CA GLU A 133 18.76 -5.94 14.42
C GLU A 133 18.26 -6.60 13.13
N ARG A 134 17.31 -5.91 12.49
CA ARG A 134 16.74 -6.35 11.20
C ARG A 134 17.80 -6.28 10.10
N PRO A 135 17.63 -7.04 9.02
CA PRO A 135 18.49 -6.90 7.84
C PRO A 135 18.54 -5.44 7.35
N VAL A 136 19.72 -4.98 6.99
CA VAL A 136 19.95 -3.64 6.41
C VAL A 136 20.16 -3.78 4.91
N ILE A 137 19.42 -3.02 4.11
CA ILE A 137 19.54 -2.98 2.65
C ILE A 137 20.10 -1.62 2.26
N THR A 138 21.23 -1.61 1.56
CA THR A 138 21.90 -0.42 1.08
C THR A 138 22.03 -0.47 -0.43
N PHE A 139 21.53 0.57 -1.12
CA PHE A 139 21.66 0.74 -2.57
C PHE A 139 22.82 1.67 -2.92
N ASP A 140 23.52 1.37 -4.01
CA ASP A 140 24.54 2.20 -4.59
C ASP A 140 24.49 2.06 -6.14
N PRO A 141 23.96 3.07 -6.87
CA PRO A 141 23.45 4.37 -6.39
C PRO A 141 22.11 4.26 -5.65
N GLU A 142 21.70 5.34 -4.94
CA GLU A 142 20.44 5.42 -4.21
C GLU A 142 19.21 5.61 -5.11
N GLU A 143 19.41 5.93 -6.39
CA GLU A 143 18.39 5.97 -7.43
C GLU A 143 18.99 5.59 -8.79
N ILE A 144 18.17 5.06 -9.68
CA ILE A 144 18.55 4.77 -11.07
C ILE A 144 17.87 5.80 -11.98
N VAL A 145 18.65 6.46 -12.81
CA VAL A 145 18.14 7.31 -13.89
C VAL A 145 18.50 6.64 -15.22
N TYR A 146 17.46 6.28 -15.99
CA TYR A 146 17.63 5.78 -17.35
C TYR A 146 17.01 6.78 -18.33
N ASP A 147 17.84 7.38 -19.18
CA ASP A 147 17.42 8.42 -20.11
C ASP A 147 17.60 7.92 -21.55
N GLU A 148 16.49 7.59 -22.21
CA GLU A 148 16.52 7.18 -23.62
C GLU A 148 16.88 8.32 -24.59
N MET A 149 16.88 9.58 -24.11
CA MET A 149 17.23 10.74 -24.94
C MET A 149 18.74 10.93 -25.09
N GLU A 150 19.53 10.22 -24.30
CA GLU A 150 20.99 10.21 -24.48
C GLU A 150 21.37 9.61 -25.85
N GLU A 151 22.45 10.05 -26.41
CA GLU A 151 22.91 9.61 -27.74
C GLU A 151 23.23 8.11 -27.78
N ASN A 152 23.74 7.56 -26.67
CA ASN A 152 24.00 6.13 -26.47
C ASN A 152 23.62 5.74 -25.04
N PRO A 153 22.33 5.49 -24.77
CA PRO A 153 21.89 5.18 -23.42
C PRO A 153 22.47 3.83 -22.97
N GLU A 154 23.22 3.86 -21.89
CA GLU A 154 23.77 2.63 -21.29
C GLU A 154 22.73 1.98 -20.38
N ILE A 155 22.68 0.63 -20.39
CA ILE A 155 21.86 -0.11 -19.43
C ILE A 155 22.47 0.13 -18.04
N PRO A 156 21.67 0.66 -17.09
CA PRO A 156 22.21 1.01 -15.78
C PRO A 156 22.58 -0.24 -14.99
N ARG A 157 23.74 -0.15 -14.35
CA ARG A 157 24.17 -1.15 -13.41
C ARG A 157 23.44 -0.95 -12.07
N THR A 158 22.81 -1.98 -11.58
CA THR A 158 22.06 -1.95 -10.32
C THR A 158 22.82 -2.71 -9.26
N THR A 159 23.25 -2.01 -8.23
CA THR A 159 24.03 -2.59 -7.15
C THR A 159 23.35 -2.35 -5.81
N PHE A 160 23.30 -3.39 -4.98
CA PHE A 160 22.89 -3.27 -3.60
C PHE A 160 23.52 -4.34 -2.72
N LYS A 161 23.52 -4.05 -1.42
CA LYS A 161 24.05 -4.95 -0.39
C LYS A 161 23.00 -5.17 0.70
N VAL A 162 22.89 -6.39 1.17
CA VAL A 162 22.05 -6.76 2.31
C VAL A 162 22.94 -7.33 3.39
N ILE A 163 22.81 -6.81 4.62
CA ILE A 163 23.60 -7.28 5.79
C ILE A 163 22.62 -7.66 6.89
N SER A 164 22.88 -8.79 7.57
CA SER A 164 22.17 -9.22 8.77
C SER A 164 23.13 -9.91 9.73
N GLU A 165 23.21 -9.42 10.98
CA GLU A 165 23.98 -10.08 12.04
C GLU A 165 23.41 -11.46 12.38
N ALA A 166 22.09 -11.62 12.29
CA ALA A 166 21.38 -12.87 12.51
C ALA A 166 21.61 -13.91 11.40
N GLY A 167 22.18 -13.51 10.26
CA GLY A 167 22.26 -14.30 9.04
C GLY A 167 20.96 -14.23 8.22
N LEU A 168 21.11 -14.22 6.92
CA LEU A 168 20.02 -14.12 5.95
C LEU A 168 19.38 -15.49 5.69
N LYS A 169 18.05 -15.54 5.68
CA LYS A 169 17.26 -16.70 5.29
C LYS A 169 16.84 -16.61 3.82
N SER A 170 16.42 -15.40 3.38
CA SER A 170 16.02 -15.18 1.99
C SER A 170 16.20 -13.74 1.55
N VAL A 171 16.41 -13.55 0.24
CA VAL A 171 16.39 -12.26 -0.43
C VAL A 171 15.53 -12.36 -1.68
N GLY A 172 14.44 -11.59 -1.73
CA GLY A 172 13.55 -11.45 -2.89
C GLY A 172 13.81 -10.13 -3.59
N ILE A 173 13.87 -10.14 -4.91
CA ILE A 173 14.13 -8.99 -5.77
C ILE A 173 12.99 -8.86 -6.77
N TYR A 174 12.31 -7.71 -6.80
CA TYR A 174 11.11 -7.49 -7.60
C TYR A 174 11.20 -6.16 -8.36
N LEU A 175 10.91 -6.20 -9.65
CA LEU A 175 10.70 -4.99 -10.44
C LEU A 175 9.27 -4.48 -10.21
N VAL A 176 9.13 -3.25 -9.79
CA VAL A 176 7.82 -2.61 -9.48
C VAL A 176 7.44 -1.68 -10.62
N SER A 177 6.25 -1.84 -11.15
CA SER A 177 5.68 -0.98 -12.18
C SER A 177 4.27 -0.51 -11.80
N ALA A 178 3.65 0.30 -12.66
CA ALA A 178 2.25 0.71 -12.49
C ALA A 178 1.26 -0.48 -12.53
N ASN A 179 1.65 -1.58 -13.19
CA ASN A 179 0.81 -2.76 -13.40
C ASN A 179 1.05 -3.86 -12.34
N GLY A 180 1.89 -3.60 -11.35
CA GLY A 180 2.22 -4.56 -10.28
C GLY A 180 3.71 -4.79 -10.13
N GLN A 181 4.07 -5.96 -9.62
CA GLN A 181 5.46 -6.36 -9.43
C GLN A 181 5.77 -7.66 -10.16
N GLU A 182 6.97 -7.75 -10.72
CA GLU A 182 7.54 -8.95 -11.36
C GLU A 182 8.72 -9.44 -10.53
N SER A 183 8.75 -10.73 -10.16
CA SER A 183 9.91 -11.32 -9.49
C SER A 183 11.08 -11.41 -10.46
N LYS A 184 12.24 -10.90 -10.06
CA LYS A 184 13.51 -11.05 -10.78
C LYS A 184 14.36 -12.16 -10.17
N ALA A 185 14.34 -12.29 -8.84
CA ALA A 185 14.99 -13.37 -8.13
C ALA A 185 14.31 -13.59 -6.77
N ASP A 186 14.24 -14.86 -6.36
CA ASP A 186 13.87 -15.30 -5.02
C ASP A 186 14.94 -16.30 -4.54
N LEU A 187 15.79 -15.83 -3.65
CA LEU A 187 16.97 -16.57 -3.19
C LEU A 187 16.73 -17.10 -1.78
N THR A 188 16.95 -18.39 -1.58
CA THR A 188 17.05 -18.98 -0.25
C THR A 188 18.52 -19.01 0.15
N LEU A 189 18.80 -18.48 1.33
CA LEU A 189 20.14 -18.38 1.91
C LEU A 189 20.21 -19.26 3.17
N ASN A 190 21.42 -19.61 3.60
CA ASN A 190 21.64 -20.56 4.69
C ASN A 190 22.31 -19.90 5.92
N GLY A 191 21.97 -18.64 6.18
CA GLY A 191 22.50 -17.89 7.30
C GLY A 191 23.75 -17.07 6.96
N GLU A 192 24.00 -16.81 5.68
CA GLU A 192 25.02 -15.86 5.24
C GLU A 192 24.71 -14.47 5.81
N GLN A 193 25.72 -13.82 6.37
CA GLN A 193 25.54 -12.49 6.98
C GLN A 193 25.49 -11.36 5.97
N GLU A 194 25.86 -11.63 4.72
CA GLU A 194 25.92 -10.66 3.65
C GLU A 194 25.47 -11.26 2.32
N TYR A 195 24.70 -10.47 1.55
CA TYR A 195 24.37 -10.74 0.15
C TYR A 195 24.64 -9.48 -0.67
N SER A 196 25.32 -9.63 -1.80
CA SER A 196 25.59 -8.53 -2.74
C SER A 196 24.97 -8.84 -4.09
N TYR A 197 24.31 -7.84 -4.67
CA TYR A 197 23.73 -7.88 -6.01
C TYR A 197 24.43 -6.84 -6.87
N ASP A 198 24.81 -7.23 -8.10
CA ASP A 198 25.52 -6.37 -9.04
C ASP A 198 25.22 -6.82 -10.47
N GLU A 199 24.11 -6.35 -11.05
CA GLU A 199 23.60 -6.78 -12.34
C GLU A 199 23.17 -5.60 -13.23
N LEU A 200 23.19 -5.83 -14.54
CA LEU A 200 22.57 -4.93 -15.52
C LEU A 200 21.07 -5.22 -15.60
N VAL A 201 20.25 -4.28 -15.15
CA VAL A 201 18.79 -4.42 -15.15
C VAL A 201 18.20 -3.58 -16.28
N ILE A 202 17.40 -4.23 -17.14
CA ILE A 202 16.69 -3.54 -18.21
C ILE A 202 15.38 -2.98 -17.63
N TYR A 203 15.31 -1.66 -17.55
CA TYR A 203 14.11 -0.93 -17.14
C TYR A 203 13.30 -0.51 -18.38
N LYS A 204 11.99 -0.34 -18.18
CA LYS A 204 11.03 0.06 -19.21
C LYS A 204 10.21 1.25 -18.74
N GLU A 205 9.59 1.94 -19.69
CA GLU A 205 8.62 2.98 -19.38
C GLU A 205 7.51 2.41 -18.45
N GLY A 206 7.25 3.13 -17.36
CA GLY A 206 6.30 2.71 -16.33
C GLY A 206 6.89 1.93 -15.17
N ASP A 207 8.16 1.51 -15.24
CA ASP A 207 8.87 0.95 -14.09
C ASP A 207 9.13 2.07 -13.06
N LYS A 208 8.91 1.74 -11.79
CA LYS A 208 8.98 2.70 -10.67
C LYS A 208 10.15 2.44 -9.74
N GLY A 209 10.64 1.20 -9.70
CA GLY A 209 11.73 0.85 -8.82
C GLY A 209 12.03 -0.64 -8.75
N LEU A 210 13.15 -0.95 -8.12
CA LEU A 210 13.53 -2.31 -7.76
C LEU A 210 13.29 -2.49 -6.25
N LYS A 211 12.30 -3.30 -5.89
CA LYS A 211 12.00 -3.64 -4.50
C LYS A 211 12.82 -4.83 -4.06
N VAL A 212 13.51 -4.71 -2.94
CA VAL A 212 14.25 -5.77 -2.28
C VAL A 212 13.58 -6.10 -0.96
N LYS A 213 13.30 -7.38 -0.73
CA LYS A 213 12.81 -7.94 0.53
C LYS A 213 13.87 -8.86 1.08
N ALA A 214 14.32 -8.65 2.30
CA ALA A 214 15.27 -9.52 3.01
C ALA A 214 14.60 -10.07 4.28
N GLU A 215 14.77 -11.36 4.52
CA GLU A 215 14.35 -12.06 5.73
C GLU A 215 15.57 -12.71 6.38
N ASP A 216 15.75 -12.52 7.69
CA ASP A 216 16.81 -13.18 8.45
C ASP A 216 16.36 -14.52 9.03
N THR A 217 17.31 -15.23 9.68
CA THR A 217 17.04 -16.54 10.29
C THR A 217 16.09 -16.48 11.49
N TYR A 218 15.87 -15.30 12.09
CA TYR A 218 14.90 -15.06 13.16
C TYR A 218 13.51 -14.63 12.63
N GLY A 219 13.36 -14.49 11.29
CA GLY A 219 12.11 -14.09 10.66
C GLY A 219 11.90 -12.58 10.63
N ASN A 220 12.90 -11.75 10.94
CA ASN A 220 12.81 -10.32 10.77
C ASN A 220 12.86 -9.96 9.29
N ILE A 221 11.95 -9.10 8.85
CA ILE A 221 11.82 -8.71 7.44
C ILE A 221 12.13 -7.23 7.28
N THR A 222 12.98 -6.92 6.30
CA THR A 222 13.19 -5.56 5.80
C THR A 222 12.82 -5.50 4.33
N ILE A 223 12.11 -4.42 3.96
CA ILE A 223 11.74 -4.14 2.57
C ILE A 223 12.23 -2.74 2.25
N SER A 224 12.95 -2.61 1.14
CA SER A 224 13.41 -1.32 0.62
C SER A 224 13.24 -1.29 -0.90
N THR A 225 13.11 -0.08 -1.45
CA THR A 225 12.92 0.10 -2.89
C THR A 225 13.91 1.12 -3.43
N LEU A 226 14.70 0.70 -4.42
CA LEU A 226 15.53 1.59 -5.21
C LEU A 226 14.64 2.27 -6.25
N PRO A 227 14.47 3.59 -6.21
CA PRO A 227 13.64 4.29 -7.18
C PRO A 227 14.29 4.29 -8.57
N VAL A 228 13.43 4.19 -9.61
CA VAL A 228 13.84 4.25 -11.01
C VAL A 228 13.13 5.41 -11.68
N ILE A 229 13.92 6.33 -12.25
CA ILE A 229 13.45 7.44 -13.08
C ILE A 229 13.71 7.05 -14.54
N TYR A 230 12.63 6.69 -15.24
CA TYR A 230 12.69 6.38 -16.66
C TYR A 230 12.26 7.59 -17.49
N ARG A 231 13.15 8.11 -18.32
CA ARG A 231 12.89 9.21 -19.24
C ARG A 231 12.74 8.66 -20.65
N ALA A 232 11.48 8.41 -21.02
CA ALA A 232 11.14 7.93 -22.36
C ALA A 232 11.34 9.02 -23.41
N ILE A 233 11.65 8.60 -24.62
CA ILE A 233 11.62 9.49 -25.78
C ILE A 233 10.17 9.87 -26.06
N PRO A 234 9.86 11.17 -26.11
CA PRO A 234 8.52 11.61 -26.45
C PRO A 234 8.13 11.16 -27.85
N GLY A 235 6.93 10.62 -27.98
CA GLY A 235 6.36 10.27 -29.29
C GLY A 235 6.23 11.50 -30.21
N PRO A 236 5.96 11.28 -31.50
CA PRO A 236 5.75 12.37 -32.44
C PRO A 236 4.66 13.34 -31.95
N GLN A 237 4.94 14.62 -32.00
CA GLN A 237 4.03 15.69 -31.63
C GLN A 237 3.37 16.26 -32.86
N LEU A 238 2.03 16.31 -32.87
CA LEU A 238 1.25 16.88 -33.95
C LEU A 238 0.90 18.33 -33.61
N VAL A 239 1.43 19.25 -34.36
CA VAL A 239 1.12 20.68 -34.22
C VAL A 239 0.04 21.06 -35.25
N LEU A 240 -1.16 21.30 -34.75
CA LEU A 240 -2.31 21.71 -35.56
C LEU A 240 -2.47 23.24 -35.54
N PRO A 241 -3.16 23.81 -36.55
CA PRO A 241 -3.53 25.22 -36.54
C PRO A 241 -4.36 25.59 -35.31
N GLU A 242 -4.06 26.70 -34.68
CA GLU A 242 -4.79 27.17 -33.46
C GLU A 242 -6.28 27.51 -33.74
N LYS A 243 -6.64 27.77 -34.99
CA LYS A 243 -8.01 28.17 -35.37
C LYS A 243 -8.59 27.17 -36.36
N PRO A 244 -9.91 26.93 -36.27
CA PRO A 244 -10.61 26.14 -37.30
C PRO A 244 -10.43 26.76 -38.67
N ILE A 245 -10.15 25.93 -39.67
CA ILE A 245 -10.05 26.35 -41.06
C ILE A 245 -11.45 26.26 -41.67
N SER A 246 -11.99 27.40 -42.10
CA SER A 246 -13.26 27.45 -42.84
C SER A 246 -13.00 27.33 -44.32
N ILE A 247 -13.75 26.47 -45.02
CA ILE A 247 -13.63 26.21 -46.43
C ILE A 247 -14.97 26.37 -47.14
N ASN A 248 -14.94 26.83 -48.38
CA ASN A 248 -16.12 26.86 -49.25
C ASN A 248 -16.13 25.61 -50.14
N THR A 249 -17.30 25.20 -50.55
CA THR A 249 -17.47 24.04 -51.46
C THR A 249 -16.66 24.22 -52.75
N GLY A 250 -15.80 23.26 -53.07
CA GLY A 250 -14.93 23.28 -54.25
C GLY A 250 -13.61 24.02 -54.10
N GLU A 251 -13.29 24.52 -52.93
CA GLU A 251 -12.01 25.19 -52.66
C GLU A 251 -10.93 24.18 -52.29
N ILE A 252 -9.74 24.34 -52.87
CA ILE A 252 -8.55 23.56 -52.49
C ILE A 252 -7.79 24.29 -51.39
N ILE A 253 -7.65 23.64 -50.27
CA ILE A 253 -6.89 24.19 -49.13
C ILE A 253 -5.59 23.44 -48.88
N LYS A 254 -4.59 24.14 -48.34
CA LYS A 254 -3.39 23.54 -47.79
C LYS A 254 -3.53 23.54 -46.26
N LEU A 255 -3.48 22.36 -45.67
CA LEU A 255 -3.50 22.21 -44.21
C LEU A 255 -2.06 22.37 -43.70
N PRO A 256 -1.75 23.41 -42.91
CA PRO A 256 -0.42 23.59 -42.32
C PRO A 256 -0.28 22.70 -41.07
N ILE A 257 0.00 21.44 -41.29
CA ILE A 257 0.27 20.47 -40.23
C ILE A 257 1.77 20.30 -40.10
N LYS A 258 2.29 20.43 -38.88
CA LYS A 258 3.69 20.16 -38.58
C LYS A 258 3.75 18.95 -37.62
N ILE A 259 4.66 18.02 -37.92
CA ILE A 259 4.97 16.89 -37.08
C ILE A 259 6.41 17.04 -36.60
N GLU A 260 6.59 17.01 -35.29
CA GLU A 260 7.88 17.05 -34.64
C GLU A 260 8.16 15.71 -33.94
N SER A 261 9.32 15.14 -34.17
CA SER A 261 9.76 13.89 -33.59
C SER A 261 11.25 13.90 -33.33
N VAL A 262 11.70 13.47 -32.18
CA VAL A 262 13.13 13.38 -31.82
C VAL A 262 13.84 12.32 -32.65
N ARG A 263 13.19 11.19 -32.92
CA ARG A 263 13.76 10.05 -33.69
C ARG A 263 13.32 9.98 -35.14
N GLY A 264 12.63 10.98 -35.65
CA GLY A 264 12.02 10.95 -36.99
C GLY A 264 10.64 10.28 -36.97
N VAL A 265 9.98 10.32 -38.12
CA VAL A 265 8.64 9.78 -38.32
C VAL A 265 8.75 8.62 -39.31
N GLN A 266 8.28 7.45 -38.92
CA GLN A 266 8.31 6.27 -39.77
C GLN A 266 7.16 6.28 -40.78
N GLU A 267 5.99 6.70 -40.35
CA GLU A 267 4.79 6.69 -41.18
C GLU A 267 3.85 7.83 -40.76
N ILE A 268 3.19 8.44 -41.71
CA ILE A 268 2.11 9.39 -41.50
C ILE A 268 0.90 8.90 -42.27
N VAL A 269 -0.21 8.67 -41.56
CA VAL A 269 -1.48 8.30 -42.16
C VAL A 269 -2.50 9.39 -41.87
N VAL A 270 -3.17 9.88 -42.91
CA VAL A 270 -4.20 10.91 -42.80
C VAL A 270 -5.56 10.32 -43.13
N TYR A 271 -6.51 10.49 -42.22
CA TYR A 271 -7.87 10.05 -42.36
C TYR A 271 -8.83 11.22 -42.56
N ARG A 272 -9.85 11.03 -43.40
CA ARG A 272 -11.05 11.87 -43.40
C ARG A 272 -12.09 11.23 -42.52
N VAL A 273 -12.65 11.99 -41.59
CA VAL A 273 -13.72 11.51 -40.69
C VAL A 273 -15.03 12.14 -41.10
N GLU A 274 -16.02 11.31 -41.49
CA GLU A 274 -17.40 11.72 -41.78
C GLU A 274 -18.36 10.87 -40.96
N ASN A 275 -19.19 11.52 -40.13
CA ASN A 275 -20.19 10.84 -39.27
C ASN A 275 -19.64 9.62 -38.51
N THR A 276 -18.43 9.73 -37.93
CA THR A 276 -17.70 8.67 -37.22
C THR A 276 -17.02 7.59 -38.09
N GLU A 277 -17.18 7.64 -39.42
CA GLU A 277 -16.46 6.75 -40.36
C GLU A 277 -15.12 7.37 -40.74
N GLU A 278 -14.04 6.59 -40.60
CA GLU A 278 -12.69 6.98 -40.98
C GLU A 278 -12.33 6.43 -42.37
N THR A 279 -11.90 7.29 -43.25
CA THR A 279 -11.41 6.91 -44.58
C THR A 279 -9.98 7.39 -44.73
N GLU A 280 -9.05 6.45 -44.94
CA GLU A 280 -7.66 6.79 -45.24
C GLU A 280 -7.59 7.56 -46.57
N ILE A 281 -6.98 8.74 -46.53
CA ILE A 281 -6.83 9.58 -47.75
C ILE A 281 -5.38 9.75 -48.18
N MET A 282 -4.43 9.50 -47.27
CA MET A 282 -2.99 9.63 -47.57
C MET A 282 -2.17 8.78 -46.60
N ARG A 283 -1.10 8.18 -47.11
CA ARG A 283 -0.06 7.47 -46.34
C ARG A 283 1.31 7.87 -46.90
N MET A 284 2.22 8.26 -46.02
CA MET A 284 3.57 8.66 -46.39
C MET A 284 4.61 7.97 -45.50
#